data_6d97f363eb7b8b458bd312eb32bb3e47
#
_entry.id   6d97f363eb7b8b458bd312eb32bb3e47
#
_cell.length_a   1.000
_cell.length_b   1.000
_cell.length_c   1.000
_cell.angle_alpha   90.00
_cell.angle_beta   90.00
_cell.angle_gamma   90.00
#
_symmetry.space_group_name_H-M   'P 1'
#
loop_
_entity.id
_entity.type
_entity.pdbx_description
1 polymer ?
#
loop_
_entity_poly.entity_id
_entity_poly.type
_entity_poly.pdbx_seq_one_letter_code
_entity_poly.pdbx_strand_id
1 'polypeptide(L)'
;MPPASSVRRLSSSVVVHYAALPLSFATILWIGRGQWFFGDDWAILAPHLDAAIMVPHVGHWNLIPAIVFQGMRDWLGLGSYLPFLALAVLAHLAVAHLGWRILRRVGVNAWVATLLSILVMLLGGGSENILWAFQFGFMGAVALGLAVVLLLDGERLTPLTIGAIIVLSLAAPMFSGTAMPVLAAAAIVGWIRHGFLRTLLLLLPTAVSYLLWFVLIARDHQVASEGIVSVGGAALYAAGMYGGGLGRALPWIGLGLIPAGALVVWFAVTVRRRMLSPAAPAYAMAIGSLVFVVLTTWSRSSLGLSASAAQRYAYVTVVLTLPAFGIMLSWVLARSRLWSVTVATLLVVLIGYKVMLLAVDAGVQAEREAGSRQLILSTLDRVLEHPHDAALLSAPADPTWSPDLLGSDLLKLYDAGELRP
;
A
#
# COMPACT_ATOMS: atom_id res chain seq x y z
N MET A 1 28.87 -5.15 -44.64
CA MET A 1 28.53 -5.88 -43.41
C MET A 1 27.92 -4.89 -42.41
N PRO A 2 26.69 -5.02 -41.97
CA PRO A 2 26.17 -4.19 -40.90
C PRO A 2 26.89 -4.55 -39.60
N PRO A 3 27.17 -3.56 -38.70
CA PRO A 3 27.84 -3.83 -37.45
C PRO A 3 26.96 -4.72 -36.59
N ALA A 4 27.54 -5.79 -35.99
CA ALA A 4 26.90 -6.67 -35.07
C ALA A 4 26.27 -5.84 -33.95
N SER A 5 24.94 -5.98 -33.76
CA SER A 5 24.22 -5.39 -32.66
C SER A 5 24.85 -5.84 -31.34
N SER A 6 25.52 -4.93 -30.64
CA SER A 6 26.03 -5.21 -29.29
C SER A 6 24.84 -5.47 -28.38
N VAL A 7 24.62 -6.74 -28.08
CA VAL A 7 23.65 -7.15 -27.02
C VAL A 7 24.11 -6.45 -25.73
N ARG A 8 23.43 -5.40 -25.32
CA ARG A 8 23.68 -4.70 -24.05
C ARG A 8 23.46 -5.72 -22.94
N ARG A 9 24.54 -6.23 -22.37
CA ARG A 9 24.44 -7.08 -21.16
C ARG A 9 23.75 -6.28 -20.07
N LEU A 10 22.65 -6.82 -19.53
CA LEU A 10 21.97 -6.25 -18.37
C LEU A 10 22.97 -6.18 -17.20
N SER A 11 22.96 -5.07 -16.45
CA SER A 11 23.81 -4.98 -15.26
C SER A 11 23.35 -5.99 -14.21
N SER A 12 24.28 -6.55 -13.44
CA SER A 12 23.99 -7.55 -12.40
C SER A 12 22.92 -7.10 -11.41
N SER A 13 22.90 -5.82 -11.02
CA SER A 13 21.86 -5.26 -10.15
C SER A 13 20.46 -5.31 -10.75
N VAL A 14 20.33 -5.13 -12.07
CA VAL A 14 19.04 -5.24 -12.79
C VAL A 14 18.59 -6.70 -12.82
N VAL A 15 19.49 -7.63 -13.12
CA VAL A 15 19.19 -9.08 -13.11
C VAL A 15 18.71 -9.51 -11.73
N VAL A 16 19.42 -9.10 -10.68
CA VAL A 16 19.04 -9.40 -9.28
C VAL A 16 17.66 -8.83 -8.94
N HIS A 17 17.35 -7.58 -9.36
CA HIS A 17 16.04 -6.98 -9.11
C HIS A 17 14.91 -7.80 -9.76
N TYR A 18 15.04 -8.16 -11.05
CA TYR A 18 14.01 -8.93 -11.74
C TYR A 18 13.89 -10.38 -11.24
N ALA A 19 14.98 -10.98 -10.80
CA ALA A 19 14.94 -12.30 -10.16
C ALA A 19 14.30 -12.26 -8.76
N ALA A 20 14.49 -11.17 -8.02
CA ALA A 20 13.90 -11.00 -6.69
C ALA A 20 12.37 -10.89 -6.73
N LEU A 21 11.76 -10.38 -7.80
CA LEU A 21 10.30 -10.26 -7.91
C LEU A 21 9.58 -11.62 -7.81
N PRO A 22 9.83 -12.61 -8.69
CA PRO A 22 9.17 -13.91 -8.58
C PRO A 22 9.59 -14.67 -7.33
N LEU A 23 10.82 -14.52 -6.86
CA LEU A 23 11.26 -15.14 -5.62
C LEU A 23 10.51 -14.57 -4.41
N SER A 24 10.36 -13.25 -4.31
CA SER A 24 9.58 -12.62 -3.25
C SER A 24 8.10 -13.01 -3.33
N PHE A 25 7.53 -13.09 -4.55
CA PHE A 25 6.17 -13.57 -4.74
C PHE A 25 5.98 -14.96 -4.16
N ALA A 26 6.80 -15.91 -4.57
CA ALA A 26 6.75 -17.28 -4.07
C ALA A 26 6.98 -17.36 -2.55
N THR A 27 7.94 -16.60 -2.03
CA THR A 27 8.25 -16.55 -0.59
C THR A 27 7.07 -16.04 0.22
N ILE A 28 6.43 -14.94 -0.21
CA ILE A 28 5.29 -14.35 0.52
C ILE A 28 4.09 -15.28 0.47
N LEU A 29 3.78 -15.89 -0.68
CA LEU A 29 2.68 -16.85 -0.76
C LEU A 29 2.94 -18.10 0.09
N TRP A 30 4.20 -18.57 0.15
CA TRP A 30 4.58 -19.67 1.03
C TRP A 30 4.42 -19.30 2.52
N ILE A 31 4.86 -18.12 2.92
CA ILE A 31 4.71 -17.60 4.28
C ILE A 31 3.22 -17.43 4.61
N GLY A 32 2.44 -16.84 3.71
CA GLY A 32 1.02 -16.53 3.89
C GLY A 32 0.05 -17.68 3.61
N ARG A 33 0.52 -18.90 3.32
CA ARG A 33 -0.34 -20.04 2.94
C ARG A 33 -1.35 -20.47 4.01
N GLY A 34 -1.13 -20.07 5.25
CA GLY A 34 -2.03 -20.37 6.38
C GLY A 34 -3.08 -19.27 6.65
N GLN A 35 -3.06 -18.18 5.88
CA GLN A 35 -4.01 -17.08 6.04
C GLN A 35 -5.40 -17.48 5.55
N TRP A 36 -6.42 -16.81 6.10
CA TRP A 36 -7.81 -16.96 5.70
C TRP A 36 -8.51 -15.60 5.71
N PHE A 37 -9.75 -15.52 5.22
CA PHE A 37 -10.56 -14.32 5.16
C PHE A 37 -10.82 -13.73 6.55
N PHE A 38 -10.61 -12.42 6.68
CA PHE A 38 -10.54 -11.78 7.98
C PHE A 38 -10.88 -10.29 7.91
N GLY A 39 -11.56 -9.78 8.94
CA GLY A 39 -11.80 -8.34 9.09
C GLY A 39 -12.51 -7.74 7.88
N ASP A 40 -11.90 -6.68 7.33
CA ASP A 40 -12.48 -5.93 6.21
C ASP A 40 -12.55 -6.70 4.87
N ASP A 41 -12.00 -7.93 4.77
CA ASP A 41 -12.28 -8.80 3.61
C ASP A 41 -13.80 -9.01 3.49
N TRP A 42 -14.50 -9.17 4.62
CA TRP A 42 -15.94 -9.39 4.66
C TRP A 42 -16.76 -8.13 4.35
N ALA A 43 -16.21 -6.94 4.54
CA ALA A 43 -16.84 -5.70 4.09
C ALA A 43 -16.98 -5.61 2.55
N ILE A 44 -16.25 -6.46 1.83
CA ILE A 44 -16.29 -6.55 0.36
C ILE A 44 -16.96 -7.85 -0.09
N LEU A 45 -16.78 -8.94 0.66
CA LEU A 45 -17.18 -10.30 0.25
C LEU A 45 -18.56 -10.72 0.78
N ALA A 46 -19.12 -10.03 1.79
CA ALA A 46 -20.44 -10.36 2.33
C ALA A 46 -21.55 -10.04 1.31
N PRO A 47 -22.40 -11.02 0.91
CA PRO A 47 -23.37 -10.86 -0.17
C PRO A 47 -24.42 -9.75 0.04
N HIS A 48 -24.72 -9.36 1.29
CA HIS A 48 -25.67 -8.27 1.54
C HIS A 48 -25.09 -6.89 1.15
N LEU A 49 -23.75 -6.78 0.95
CA LEU A 49 -23.04 -5.56 0.55
C LEU A 49 -22.77 -5.48 -0.95
N ASP A 50 -23.13 -6.51 -1.75
CA ASP A 50 -22.83 -6.56 -3.18
C ASP A 50 -23.35 -5.35 -3.97
N ALA A 51 -24.50 -4.81 -3.59
CA ALA A 51 -25.07 -3.61 -4.20
C ALA A 51 -24.44 -2.29 -3.67
N ALA A 52 -23.66 -2.35 -2.60
CA ALA A 52 -23.12 -1.18 -1.91
C ALA A 52 -21.69 -0.80 -2.35
N ILE A 53 -21.22 -1.30 -3.50
CA ILE A 53 -19.84 -1.09 -3.99
C ILE A 53 -19.42 0.37 -4.14
N MET A 54 -20.37 1.29 -4.24
CA MET A 54 -20.11 2.74 -4.30
C MET A 54 -20.05 3.39 -2.92
N VAL A 55 -20.55 2.72 -1.87
CA VAL A 55 -20.56 3.21 -0.49
C VAL A 55 -19.12 3.13 0.05
N PRO A 56 -18.64 4.18 0.75
CA PRO A 56 -17.30 4.14 1.33
C PRO A 56 -17.20 3.10 2.42
N HIS A 57 -16.14 2.31 2.42
CA HIS A 57 -15.75 1.52 3.57
C HIS A 57 -14.63 2.25 4.33
N VAL A 58 -14.88 2.55 5.59
CA VAL A 58 -13.93 3.29 6.48
C VAL A 58 -13.40 4.59 5.84
N GLY A 59 -14.25 5.26 5.06
CA GLY A 59 -13.93 6.53 4.36
C GLY A 59 -13.16 6.39 3.06
N HIS A 60 -12.95 5.17 2.56
CA HIS A 60 -12.25 4.89 1.30
C HIS A 60 -13.24 4.49 0.19
N TRP A 61 -12.97 4.92 -1.03
CA TRP A 61 -13.67 4.47 -2.23
C TRP A 61 -13.04 3.17 -2.72
N ASN A 62 -13.61 2.03 -2.31
CA ASN A 62 -13.07 0.70 -2.60
C ASN A 62 -13.73 0.01 -3.80
N LEU A 63 -14.16 0.78 -4.81
CA LEU A 63 -14.93 0.30 -5.95
C LEU A 63 -14.21 -0.84 -6.71
N ILE A 64 -12.95 -0.62 -7.11
CA ILE A 64 -12.22 -1.60 -7.90
C ILE A 64 -11.89 -2.86 -7.08
N PRO A 65 -11.39 -2.77 -5.85
CA PRO A 65 -11.25 -3.93 -4.97
C PRO A 65 -12.54 -4.72 -4.78
N ALA A 66 -13.68 -4.03 -4.58
CA ALA A 66 -14.97 -4.69 -4.42
C ALA A 66 -15.37 -5.49 -5.68
N ILE A 67 -15.35 -4.88 -6.87
CA ILE A 67 -15.66 -5.55 -8.13
C ILE A 67 -14.76 -6.77 -8.35
N VAL A 68 -13.45 -6.62 -8.10
CA VAL A 68 -12.49 -7.70 -8.33
C VAL A 68 -12.69 -8.84 -7.34
N PHE A 69 -12.88 -8.54 -6.05
CA PHE A 69 -13.03 -9.57 -5.01
C PHE A 69 -14.37 -10.29 -5.09
N GLN A 70 -15.46 -9.58 -5.38
CA GLN A 70 -16.76 -10.19 -5.62
C GLN A 70 -16.70 -11.12 -6.86
N GLY A 71 -16.11 -10.66 -7.96
CA GLY A 71 -15.90 -11.51 -9.13
C GLY A 71 -15.00 -12.72 -8.86
N MET A 72 -13.99 -12.59 -7.99
CA MET A 72 -13.17 -13.73 -7.57
C MET A 72 -13.96 -14.71 -6.67
N ARG A 73 -14.77 -14.19 -5.73
CA ARG A 73 -15.69 -15.01 -4.91
C ARG A 73 -16.62 -15.84 -5.80
N ASP A 74 -17.31 -15.17 -6.73
CA ASP A 74 -18.30 -15.80 -7.61
C ASP A 74 -17.65 -16.86 -8.53
N TRP A 75 -16.39 -16.66 -8.94
CA TRP A 75 -15.71 -17.58 -9.87
C TRP A 75 -14.90 -18.67 -9.17
N LEU A 76 -14.19 -18.35 -8.06
CA LEU A 76 -13.26 -19.27 -7.37
C LEU A 76 -13.84 -19.82 -6.07
N GLY A 77 -14.89 -19.21 -5.53
CA GLY A 77 -15.38 -19.46 -4.18
C GLY A 77 -14.43 -19.00 -3.10
N LEU A 78 -14.77 -19.28 -1.85
CA LEU A 78 -14.02 -18.92 -0.64
C LEU A 78 -13.27 -20.12 -0.01
N GLY A 79 -13.07 -21.19 -0.79
CA GLY A 79 -12.36 -22.39 -0.32
C GLY A 79 -10.86 -22.17 -0.10
N SER A 80 -10.26 -21.18 -0.77
CA SER A 80 -8.83 -20.86 -0.65
C SER A 80 -8.60 -19.35 -0.63
N TYR A 81 -7.84 -18.88 0.34
CA TYR A 81 -7.43 -17.48 0.46
C TYR A 81 -6.28 -17.10 -0.50
N LEU A 82 -5.47 -18.08 -0.94
CA LEU A 82 -4.26 -17.85 -1.72
C LEU A 82 -4.46 -17.03 -3.01
N PRO A 83 -5.52 -17.21 -3.81
CA PRO A 83 -5.75 -16.37 -4.99
C PRO A 83 -5.92 -14.89 -4.64
N PHE A 84 -6.65 -14.58 -3.57
CA PHE A 84 -6.89 -13.21 -3.08
C PHE A 84 -5.60 -12.59 -2.56
N LEU A 85 -4.84 -13.35 -1.76
CA LEU A 85 -3.53 -12.95 -1.29
C LEU A 85 -2.55 -12.75 -2.46
N ALA A 86 -2.55 -13.62 -3.48
CA ALA A 86 -1.69 -13.49 -4.65
C ALA A 86 -1.91 -12.17 -5.38
N LEU A 87 -3.16 -11.72 -5.51
CA LEU A 87 -3.50 -10.44 -6.12
C LEU A 87 -2.94 -9.26 -5.30
N ALA A 88 -3.09 -9.30 -3.97
CA ALA A 88 -2.52 -8.30 -3.09
C ALA A 88 -0.98 -8.27 -3.17
N VAL A 89 -0.34 -9.44 -3.19
CA VAL A 89 1.12 -9.56 -3.36
C VAL A 89 1.58 -9.02 -4.71
N LEU A 90 0.84 -9.24 -5.80
CA LEU A 90 1.16 -8.66 -7.10
C LEU A 90 1.11 -7.13 -7.07
N ALA A 91 0.09 -6.54 -6.44
CA ALA A 91 0.01 -5.08 -6.25
C ALA A 91 1.18 -4.56 -5.40
N HIS A 92 1.54 -5.28 -4.33
CA HIS A 92 2.69 -4.97 -3.48
C HIS A 92 4.02 -4.99 -4.27
N LEU A 93 4.25 -6.03 -5.07
CA LEU A 93 5.46 -6.13 -5.90
C LEU A 93 5.48 -5.07 -7.01
N ALA A 94 4.31 -4.64 -7.51
CA ALA A 94 4.22 -3.50 -8.41
C ALA A 94 4.67 -2.20 -7.72
N VAL A 95 4.29 -1.96 -6.46
CA VAL A 95 4.79 -0.83 -5.65
C VAL A 95 6.31 -0.88 -5.53
N ALA A 96 6.87 -2.04 -5.17
CA ALA A 96 8.32 -2.22 -5.03
C ALA A 96 9.06 -1.99 -6.36
N HIS A 97 8.53 -2.53 -7.47
CA HIS A 97 9.10 -2.34 -8.80
C HIS A 97 9.05 -0.88 -9.28
N LEU A 98 7.90 -0.22 -9.12
CA LEU A 98 7.75 1.19 -9.51
C LEU A 98 8.62 2.10 -8.64
N GLY A 99 8.72 1.81 -7.34
CA GLY A 99 9.66 2.45 -6.43
C GLY A 99 11.11 2.30 -6.89
N TRP A 100 11.52 1.08 -7.30
CA TRP A 100 12.84 0.83 -7.89
C TRP A 100 13.07 1.66 -9.17
N ARG A 101 12.09 1.77 -10.04
CA ARG A 101 12.18 2.60 -11.25
C ARG A 101 12.37 4.07 -10.89
N ILE A 102 11.65 4.58 -9.89
CA ILE A 102 11.82 5.96 -9.39
C ILE A 102 13.22 6.15 -8.80
N LEU A 103 13.70 5.22 -7.95
CA LEU A 103 15.06 5.26 -7.41
C LEU A 103 16.11 5.36 -8.51
N ARG A 104 15.98 4.55 -9.57
CA ARG A 104 16.87 4.59 -10.74
C ARG A 104 16.77 5.92 -11.49
N ARG A 105 15.56 6.45 -11.61
CA ARG A 105 15.29 7.71 -12.33
C ARG A 105 15.89 8.92 -11.62
N VAL A 106 15.84 8.96 -10.29
CA VAL A 106 16.41 10.05 -9.49
C VAL A 106 17.92 9.94 -9.27
N GLY A 107 18.58 8.97 -9.91
CA GLY A 107 20.03 8.81 -9.89
C GLY A 107 20.60 8.05 -8.70
N VAL A 108 19.79 7.26 -7.99
CA VAL A 108 20.24 6.38 -6.91
C VAL A 108 21.18 5.30 -7.47
N ASN A 109 22.25 4.99 -6.73
CA ASN A 109 23.16 3.90 -7.08
C ASN A 109 22.40 2.60 -7.38
N ALA A 110 22.79 1.86 -8.41
CA ALA A 110 22.07 0.71 -8.90
C ALA A 110 21.84 -0.38 -7.84
N TRP A 111 22.88 -0.69 -7.05
CA TRP A 111 22.79 -1.69 -5.99
C TRP A 111 21.97 -1.20 -4.79
N VAL A 112 22.09 0.08 -4.42
CA VAL A 112 21.24 0.68 -3.39
C VAL A 112 19.77 0.61 -3.80
N ALA A 113 19.45 0.99 -5.03
CA ALA A 113 18.09 0.92 -5.55
C ALA A 113 17.53 -0.51 -5.49
N THR A 114 18.34 -1.50 -5.87
CA THR A 114 17.96 -2.92 -5.85
C THR A 114 17.77 -3.44 -4.43
N LEU A 115 18.70 -3.18 -3.51
CA LEU A 115 18.59 -3.63 -2.12
C LEU A 115 17.42 -2.96 -1.38
N LEU A 116 17.19 -1.66 -1.61
CA LEU A 116 16.03 -0.96 -1.03
C LEU A 116 14.70 -1.49 -1.60
N SER A 117 14.67 -1.85 -2.88
CA SER A 117 13.48 -2.46 -3.47
C SER A 117 13.21 -3.85 -2.88
N ILE A 118 14.24 -4.68 -2.70
CA ILE A 118 14.12 -6.00 -2.05
C ILE A 118 13.69 -5.83 -0.58
N LEU A 119 14.21 -4.83 0.12
CA LEU A 119 13.76 -4.51 1.47
C LEU A 119 12.26 -4.18 1.51
N VAL A 120 11.75 -3.43 0.51
CA VAL A 120 10.30 -3.16 0.39
C VAL A 120 9.54 -4.43 0.06
N MET A 121 10.01 -5.26 -0.91
CA MET A 121 9.36 -6.53 -1.27
C MET A 121 9.15 -7.45 -0.07
N LEU A 122 10.05 -7.39 0.92
CA LEU A 122 10.09 -8.29 2.08
C LEU A 122 9.96 -7.51 3.41
N LEU A 123 9.18 -6.41 3.40
CA LEU A 123 9.03 -5.48 4.52
C LEU A 123 8.16 -6.08 5.65
N GLY A 124 8.74 -6.93 6.49
CA GLY A 124 8.02 -7.52 7.63
C GLY A 124 7.39 -6.50 8.61
N GLY A 125 7.93 -5.28 8.69
CA GLY A 125 7.29 -4.20 9.45
C GLY A 125 6.01 -3.62 8.81
N GLY A 126 5.65 -4.08 7.61
CA GLY A 126 4.41 -3.80 6.89
C GLY A 126 3.62 -5.08 6.58
N SER A 127 3.75 -6.12 7.41
CA SER A 127 3.11 -7.43 7.20
C SER A 127 1.59 -7.33 7.05
N GLU A 128 0.93 -6.41 7.75
CA GLU A 128 -0.51 -6.12 7.58
C GLU A 128 -0.86 -5.80 6.11
N ASN A 129 -0.03 -5.01 5.41
CA ASN A 129 -0.26 -4.72 3.99
C ASN A 129 0.09 -5.88 3.06
N ILE A 130 0.98 -6.77 3.47
CA ILE A 130 1.53 -7.81 2.60
C ILE A 130 0.72 -9.10 2.69
N LEU A 131 0.22 -9.44 3.89
CA LEU A 131 -0.43 -10.72 4.20
C LEU A 131 -1.97 -10.64 4.20
N TRP A 132 -2.53 -9.46 4.28
CA TRP A 132 -3.98 -9.25 4.28
C TRP A 132 -4.48 -8.84 2.88
N ALA A 133 -5.31 -9.68 2.27
CA ALA A 133 -5.75 -9.49 0.88
C ALA A 133 -6.54 -8.19 0.67
N PHE A 134 -7.33 -7.74 1.65
CA PHE A 134 -8.01 -6.44 1.61
C PHE A 134 -7.07 -5.28 1.26
N GLN A 135 -5.82 -5.37 1.67
CA GLN A 135 -4.80 -4.35 1.39
C GLN A 135 -4.43 -4.24 -0.11
N PHE A 136 -4.98 -5.10 -0.97
CA PHE A 136 -4.96 -4.90 -2.42
C PHE A 136 -5.42 -3.49 -2.80
N GLY A 137 -6.43 -2.97 -2.10
CA GLY A 137 -6.90 -1.59 -2.27
C GLY A 137 -5.81 -0.55 -2.01
N PHE A 138 -5.11 -0.65 -0.86
CA PHE A 138 -4.03 0.27 -0.50
C PHE A 138 -2.85 0.20 -1.47
N MET A 139 -2.38 -1.01 -1.74
CA MET A 139 -1.19 -1.21 -2.58
C MET A 139 -1.48 -0.89 -4.05
N GLY A 140 -2.67 -1.20 -4.56
CA GLY A 140 -3.11 -0.82 -5.89
C GLY A 140 -3.16 0.70 -6.07
N ALA A 141 -3.74 1.41 -5.10
CA ALA A 141 -3.77 2.87 -5.09
C ALA A 141 -2.37 3.49 -5.16
N VAL A 142 -1.44 2.99 -4.32
CA VAL A 142 -0.04 3.45 -4.29
C VAL A 142 0.67 3.11 -5.61
N ALA A 143 0.52 1.88 -6.13
CA ALA A 143 1.14 1.46 -7.37
C ALA A 143 0.70 2.34 -8.56
N LEU A 144 -0.60 2.58 -8.71
CA LEU A 144 -1.13 3.44 -9.77
C LEU A 144 -0.62 4.87 -9.63
N GLY A 145 -0.60 5.42 -8.42
CA GLY A 145 -0.05 6.75 -8.14
C GLY A 145 1.44 6.84 -8.50
N LEU A 146 2.27 5.84 -8.15
CA LEU A 146 3.69 5.80 -8.52
C LEU A 146 3.90 5.68 -10.04
N ALA A 147 3.02 4.95 -10.73
CA ALA A 147 3.03 4.91 -12.19
C ALA A 147 2.75 6.29 -12.79
N VAL A 148 1.78 7.04 -12.25
CA VAL A 148 1.49 8.43 -12.67
C VAL A 148 2.69 9.34 -12.39
N VAL A 149 3.39 9.21 -11.25
CA VAL A 149 4.64 9.95 -10.97
C VAL A 149 5.68 9.70 -12.05
N LEU A 150 5.91 8.43 -12.44
CA LEU A 150 6.87 8.05 -13.47
C LEU A 150 6.50 8.58 -14.86
N LEU A 151 5.22 8.56 -15.21
CA LEU A 151 4.72 9.07 -16.48
C LEU A 151 4.87 10.59 -16.57
N LEU A 152 4.52 11.31 -15.50
CA LEU A 152 4.67 12.77 -15.42
C LEU A 152 6.13 13.24 -15.30
N ASP A 153 7.05 12.38 -14.83
CA ASP A 153 8.50 12.68 -14.86
C ASP A 153 9.12 12.49 -16.24
N GLY A 154 8.37 11.96 -17.21
CA GLY A 154 8.81 11.82 -18.60
C GLY A 154 8.94 13.17 -19.30
N GLU A 155 9.87 13.26 -20.26
CA GLU A 155 10.11 14.51 -21.02
C GLU A 155 8.99 14.85 -22.01
N ARG A 156 8.29 13.83 -22.52
CA ARG A 156 7.28 14.00 -23.59
C ARG A 156 5.94 13.38 -23.16
N LEU A 157 4.88 14.14 -23.36
CA LEU A 157 3.50 13.69 -23.22
C LEU A 157 2.97 13.26 -24.59
N THR A 158 3.12 11.99 -24.94
CA THR A 158 2.48 11.43 -26.13
C THR A 158 0.97 11.20 -25.86
N PRO A 159 0.10 11.07 -26.88
CA PRO A 159 -1.31 10.76 -26.66
C PRO A 159 -1.52 9.50 -25.79
N LEU A 160 -0.73 8.46 -25.98
CA LEU A 160 -0.78 7.25 -25.14
C LEU A 160 -0.40 7.55 -23.68
N THR A 161 0.65 8.35 -23.46
CA THR A 161 1.07 8.76 -22.12
C THR A 161 -0.02 9.59 -21.43
N ILE A 162 -0.65 10.52 -22.16
CA ILE A 162 -1.77 11.33 -21.66
C ILE A 162 -2.94 10.43 -21.26
N GLY A 163 -3.36 9.52 -22.15
CA GLY A 163 -4.41 8.56 -21.86
C GLY A 163 -4.11 7.69 -20.63
N ALA A 164 -2.87 7.19 -20.53
CA ALA A 164 -2.43 6.39 -19.38
C ALA A 164 -2.46 7.20 -18.07
N ILE A 165 -1.98 8.46 -18.06
CA ILE A 165 -2.05 9.33 -16.88
C ILE A 165 -3.49 9.50 -16.42
N ILE A 166 -4.41 9.82 -17.33
CA ILE A 166 -5.83 10.03 -17.01
C ILE A 166 -6.44 8.75 -16.44
N VAL A 167 -6.27 7.61 -17.11
CA VAL A 167 -6.88 6.33 -16.68
C VAL A 167 -6.31 5.89 -15.33
N LEU A 168 -4.99 5.90 -15.16
CA LEU A 168 -4.36 5.45 -13.92
C LEU A 168 -4.67 6.39 -12.74
N SER A 169 -4.70 7.72 -12.98
CA SER A 169 -5.05 8.67 -11.92
C SER A 169 -6.52 8.60 -11.53
N LEU A 170 -7.44 8.32 -12.48
CA LEU A 170 -8.85 8.06 -12.18
C LEU A 170 -9.05 6.76 -11.38
N ALA A 171 -8.38 5.70 -11.77
CA ALA A 171 -8.49 4.41 -11.11
C ALA A 171 -7.89 4.41 -9.69
N ALA A 172 -6.81 5.16 -9.45
CA ALA A 172 -6.09 5.11 -8.18
C ALA A 172 -6.98 5.40 -6.95
N PRO A 173 -7.79 6.47 -6.87
CA PRO A 173 -8.69 6.70 -5.73
C PRO A 173 -9.85 5.71 -5.65
N MET A 174 -10.22 5.03 -6.77
CA MET A 174 -11.21 3.94 -6.76
C MET A 174 -10.67 2.65 -6.13
N PHE A 175 -9.35 2.56 -5.92
CA PHE A 175 -8.74 1.53 -5.09
C PHE A 175 -8.75 1.91 -3.61
N SER A 176 -8.33 3.12 -3.27
CA SER A 176 -8.30 3.63 -1.90
C SER A 176 -7.93 5.12 -1.86
N GLY A 177 -8.37 5.82 -0.82
CA GLY A 177 -7.94 7.19 -0.51
C GLY A 177 -6.44 7.37 -0.30
N THR A 178 -5.68 6.29 -0.09
CA THR A 178 -4.20 6.31 -0.05
C THR A 178 -3.55 6.72 -1.37
N ALA A 179 -4.32 6.79 -2.48
CA ALA A 179 -3.88 7.40 -3.73
C ALA A 179 -3.59 8.90 -3.58
N MET A 180 -4.34 9.63 -2.75
CA MET A 180 -4.27 11.10 -2.69
C MET A 180 -2.88 11.66 -2.41
N PRO A 181 -2.12 11.19 -1.41
CA PRO A 181 -0.76 11.66 -1.16
C PRO A 181 0.20 11.35 -2.32
N VAL A 182 0.02 10.22 -3.01
CA VAL A 182 0.87 9.85 -4.15
C VAL A 182 0.51 10.70 -5.38
N LEU A 183 -0.77 10.96 -5.61
CA LEU A 183 -1.23 11.87 -6.67
C LEU A 183 -0.83 13.32 -6.40
N ALA A 184 -0.76 13.77 -5.14
CA ALA A 184 -0.20 15.06 -4.78
C ALA A 184 1.30 15.14 -5.17
N ALA A 185 2.07 14.08 -4.91
CA ALA A 185 3.45 14.00 -5.40
C ALA A 185 3.51 14.01 -6.94
N ALA A 186 2.63 13.29 -7.62
CA ALA A 186 2.53 13.27 -9.08
C ALA A 186 2.20 14.67 -9.64
N ALA A 187 1.28 15.40 -9.01
CA ALA A 187 0.93 16.77 -9.38
C ALA A 187 2.13 17.73 -9.27
N ILE A 188 2.94 17.61 -8.22
CA ILE A 188 4.16 18.40 -8.05
C ILE A 188 5.17 18.09 -9.17
N VAL A 189 5.40 16.80 -9.47
CA VAL A 189 6.30 16.39 -10.57
C VAL A 189 5.79 16.91 -11.91
N GLY A 190 4.50 16.73 -12.20
CA GLY A 190 3.87 17.23 -13.42
C GLY A 190 4.01 18.74 -13.56
N TRP A 191 3.74 19.49 -12.49
CA TRP A 191 3.91 20.96 -12.49
C TRP A 191 5.36 21.36 -12.83
N ILE A 192 6.35 20.70 -12.22
CA ILE A 192 7.76 20.98 -12.47
C ILE A 192 8.15 20.64 -13.92
N ARG A 193 7.65 19.55 -14.49
CA ARG A 193 8.05 19.06 -15.84
C ARG A 193 7.24 19.67 -16.99
N HIS A 194 5.95 19.89 -16.80
CA HIS A 194 5.01 20.23 -17.88
C HIS A 194 4.25 21.53 -17.65
N GLY A 195 4.44 22.17 -16.49
CA GLY A 195 3.73 23.40 -16.09
C GLY A 195 2.39 23.12 -15.44
N PHE A 196 1.89 24.15 -14.70
CA PHE A 196 0.70 24.04 -13.86
C PHE A 196 -0.57 23.66 -14.65
N LEU A 197 -0.87 24.40 -15.73
CA LEU A 197 -2.12 24.21 -16.46
C LEU A 197 -2.24 22.82 -17.10
N ARG A 198 -1.17 22.32 -17.71
CA ARG A 198 -1.17 20.99 -18.32
C ARG A 198 -1.38 19.91 -17.27
N THR A 199 -0.69 20.02 -16.14
CA THR A 199 -0.84 19.08 -15.04
C THR A 199 -2.25 19.10 -14.45
N LEU A 200 -2.80 20.31 -14.26
CA LEU A 200 -4.18 20.48 -13.80
C LEU A 200 -5.16 19.78 -14.75
N LEU A 201 -5.06 20.01 -16.05
CA LEU A 201 -5.95 19.40 -17.04
C LEU A 201 -5.84 17.86 -17.07
N LEU A 202 -4.64 17.31 -16.86
CA LEU A 202 -4.43 15.86 -16.81
C LEU A 202 -5.06 15.21 -15.57
N LEU A 203 -5.03 15.88 -14.42
CA LEU A 203 -5.53 15.34 -13.15
C LEU A 203 -6.96 15.83 -12.81
N LEU A 204 -7.50 16.77 -13.55
CA LEU A 204 -8.85 17.33 -13.35
C LEU A 204 -9.95 16.25 -13.40
N PRO A 205 -9.95 15.30 -14.35
CA PRO A 205 -10.94 14.22 -14.35
C PRO A 205 -10.97 13.45 -13.04
N THR A 206 -9.80 13.17 -12.47
CA THR A 206 -9.67 12.48 -11.18
C THR A 206 -10.23 13.32 -10.03
N ALA A 207 -9.89 14.60 -9.97
CA ALA A 207 -10.37 15.50 -8.93
C ALA A 207 -11.91 15.64 -9.00
N VAL A 208 -12.46 15.80 -10.20
CA VAL A 208 -13.91 15.93 -10.42
C VAL A 208 -14.63 14.63 -10.05
N SER A 209 -14.16 13.46 -10.52
CA SER A 209 -14.82 12.20 -10.23
C SER A 209 -14.82 11.88 -8.74
N TYR A 210 -13.70 12.13 -8.04
CA TYR A 210 -13.61 11.92 -6.59
C TYR A 210 -14.52 12.89 -5.82
N LEU A 211 -14.55 14.16 -6.22
CA LEU A 211 -15.42 15.17 -5.61
C LEU A 211 -16.90 14.82 -5.82
N LEU A 212 -17.29 14.40 -7.04
CA LEU A 212 -18.65 13.97 -7.32
C LEU A 212 -19.05 12.77 -6.46
N TRP A 213 -18.19 11.73 -6.40
CA TRP A 213 -18.43 10.59 -5.53
C TRP A 213 -18.56 11.01 -4.06
N PHE A 214 -17.67 11.88 -3.57
CA PHE A 214 -17.71 12.37 -2.20
C PHE A 214 -19.01 13.11 -1.89
N VAL A 215 -19.40 14.07 -2.75
CA VAL A 215 -20.58 14.90 -2.52
C VAL A 215 -21.88 14.12 -2.66
N LEU A 216 -21.96 13.20 -3.64
CA LEU A 216 -23.20 12.49 -3.96
C LEU A 216 -23.42 11.24 -3.10
N ILE A 217 -22.36 10.65 -2.58
CA ILE A 217 -22.42 9.35 -1.90
C ILE A 217 -21.71 9.38 -0.55
N ALA A 218 -20.41 9.69 -0.52
CA ALA A 218 -19.57 9.42 0.64
C ALA A 218 -19.88 10.30 1.85
N ARG A 219 -20.27 11.55 1.65
CA ARG A 219 -20.51 12.50 2.77
C ARG A 219 -21.57 12.01 3.76
N ASP A 220 -22.58 11.29 3.26
CA ASP A 220 -23.71 10.81 4.08
C ASP A 220 -23.39 9.48 4.80
N HIS A 221 -22.23 8.86 4.46
CA HIS A 221 -21.73 7.60 5.01
C HIS A 221 -20.39 7.78 5.75
N GLN A 222 -20.06 9.01 6.16
CA GLN A 222 -18.82 9.23 6.91
C GLN A 222 -18.90 8.56 8.27
N VAL A 223 -17.90 7.74 8.59
CA VAL A 223 -17.67 7.32 9.97
C VAL A 223 -17.34 8.59 10.75
N ALA A 224 -18.11 8.88 11.79
CA ALA A 224 -17.89 10.05 12.65
C ALA A 224 -16.44 10.00 13.17
N SER A 225 -15.58 10.85 12.61
CA SER A 225 -14.25 11.08 13.16
C SER A 225 -14.44 12.17 14.21
N GLU A 226 -14.04 11.90 15.45
CA GLU A 226 -14.07 12.92 16.52
C GLU A 226 -13.12 14.11 16.21
N GLY A 227 -12.46 14.07 15.03
CA GLY A 227 -11.54 15.12 14.58
C GLY A 227 -10.24 15.16 15.38
N ILE A 228 -9.55 16.28 15.29
CA ILE A 228 -8.30 16.51 16.05
C ILE A 228 -8.68 16.85 17.50
N VAL A 229 -8.37 15.95 18.43
CA VAL A 229 -8.65 16.12 19.88
C VAL A 229 -7.89 17.33 20.44
N SER A 230 -6.64 17.58 19.99
CA SER A 230 -5.84 18.75 20.33
C SER A 230 -4.68 18.93 19.33
N VAL A 231 -4.18 20.17 19.19
CA VAL A 231 -3.02 20.47 18.33
C VAL A 231 -1.79 19.69 18.80
N GLY A 232 -1.55 19.60 20.11
CA GLY A 232 -0.45 18.83 20.68
C GLY A 232 -0.60 17.33 20.39
N GLY A 233 -1.80 16.77 20.55
CA GLY A 233 -2.12 15.38 20.21
C GLY A 233 -1.89 15.08 18.73
N ALA A 234 -2.33 15.96 17.84
CA ALA A 234 -2.10 15.84 16.41
C ALA A 234 -0.61 15.86 16.05
N ALA A 235 0.17 16.76 16.64
CA ALA A 235 1.62 16.84 16.44
C ALA A 235 2.33 15.57 16.92
N LEU A 236 1.95 15.02 18.07
CA LEU A 236 2.48 13.75 18.59
C LEU A 236 2.09 12.57 17.70
N TYR A 237 0.85 12.54 17.21
CA TYR A 237 0.37 11.51 16.28
C TYR A 237 1.17 11.55 14.96
N ALA A 238 1.35 12.73 14.38
CA ALA A 238 2.15 12.92 13.17
C ALA A 238 3.62 12.51 13.36
N ALA A 239 4.22 12.87 14.50
CA ALA A 239 5.58 12.45 14.87
C ALA A 239 5.66 10.93 15.06
N GLY A 240 4.62 10.32 15.67
CA GLY A 240 4.48 8.88 15.82
C GLY A 240 4.38 8.14 14.47
N MET A 241 3.67 8.72 13.48
CA MET A 241 3.60 8.16 12.13
C MET A 241 4.96 8.13 11.43
N TYR A 242 5.76 9.21 11.52
CA TYR A 242 7.12 9.19 10.95
C TYR A 242 8.08 8.31 11.75
N GLY A 243 8.14 8.51 13.07
CA GLY A 243 9.04 7.74 13.93
C GLY A 243 8.68 6.26 13.94
N GLY A 244 7.41 5.93 14.16
CA GLY A 244 6.92 4.55 14.14
C GLY A 244 7.01 3.95 12.75
N GLY A 245 6.58 4.68 11.71
CA GLY A 245 6.62 4.21 10.33
C GLY A 245 8.01 3.86 9.83
N LEU A 246 8.96 4.78 9.96
CA LEU A 246 10.35 4.54 9.55
C LEU A 246 11.05 3.53 10.48
N GLY A 247 10.67 3.50 11.76
CA GLY A 247 11.19 2.52 12.71
C GLY A 247 10.80 1.09 12.37
N ARG A 248 9.61 0.88 11.78
CA ARG A 248 9.20 -0.45 11.31
C ARG A 248 10.04 -0.95 10.14
N ALA A 249 10.68 -0.08 9.36
CA ALA A 249 11.69 -0.48 8.37
C ALA A 249 13.03 -0.86 9.00
N LEU A 250 13.29 -0.50 10.27
CA LEU A 250 14.53 -0.74 11.01
C LEU A 250 14.38 -1.95 11.98
N PRO A 251 15.47 -2.45 12.57
CA PRO A 251 15.39 -3.55 13.54
C PRO A 251 14.58 -3.23 14.79
N TRP A 252 14.54 -1.96 15.18
CA TRP A 252 13.83 -1.49 16.36
C TRP A 252 13.06 -0.21 16.06
N ILE A 253 11.76 -0.21 16.37
CA ILE A 253 10.83 0.89 16.08
C ILE A 253 11.28 2.25 16.67
N GLY A 254 11.91 2.24 17.84
CA GLY A 254 12.42 3.45 18.49
C GLY A 254 13.52 4.19 17.71
N LEU A 255 14.19 3.49 16.78
CA LEU A 255 15.21 4.12 15.93
C LEU A 255 14.63 5.02 14.83
N GLY A 256 13.33 4.98 14.58
CA GLY A 256 12.70 5.66 13.44
C GLY A 256 12.78 7.19 13.47
N LEU A 257 13.00 7.80 14.64
CA LEU A 257 13.21 9.24 14.75
C LEU A 257 14.54 9.68 14.11
N ILE A 258 15.55 8.80 14.02
CA ILE A 258 16.85 9.12 13.40
C ILE A 258 16.65 9.36 11.88
N PRO A 259 16.09 8.42 11.08
CA PRO A 259 15.82 8.68 9.68
C PRO A 259 14.77 9.78 9.47
N ALA A 260 13.81 9.96 10.37
CA ALA A 260 12.87 11.09 10.29
C ALA A 260 13.59 12.43 10.37
N GLY A 261 14.48 12.60 11.35
CA GLY A 261 15.32 13.79 11.47
C GLY A 261 16.26 13.98 10.27
N ALA A 262 16.90 12.90 9.81
CA ALA A 262 17.75 12.94 8.62
C ALA A 262 16.97 13.37 7.35
N LEU A 263 15.72 12.92 7.18
CA LEU A 263 14.85 13.33 6.09
C LEU A 263 14.56 14.84 6.13
N VAL A 264 14.21 15.37 7.30
CA VAL A 264 13.95 16.81 7.49
C VAL A 264 15.19 17.64 7.16
N VAL A 265 16.36 17.26 7.69
CA VAL A 265 17.64 17.97 7.43
C VAL A 265 17.99 17.89 5.95
N TRP A 266 17.92 16.69 5.34
CA TRP A 266 18.19 16.52 3.92
C TRP A 266 17.27 17.41 3.05
N PHE A 267 15.98 17.42 3.34
CA PHE A 267 15.00 18.23 2.63
C PHE A 267 15.31 19.73 2.76
N ALA A 268 15.47 20.22 4.00
CA ALA A 268 15.72 21.64 4.27
C ALA A 268 16.99 22.17 3.60
N VAL A 269 18.08 21.37 3.63
CA VAL A 269 19.38 21.77 3.08
C VAL A 269 19.40 21.73 1.54
N THR A 270 18.67 20.80 0.92
CA THR A 270 18.85 20.49 -0.50
C THR A 270 17.70 20.93 -1.41
N VAL A 271 16.48 21.17 -0.86
CA VAL A 271 15.28 21.44 -1.65
C VAL A 271 15.41 22.62 -2.58
N ARG A 272 15.93 23.74 -2.14
CA ARG A 272 16.10 24.97 -2.94
C ARG A 272 16.98 24.76 -4.18
N ARG A 273 17.99 23.87 -4.09
CA ARG A 273 18.97 23.66 -5.15
C ARG A 273 18.62 22.50 -6.09
N ARG A 274 17.84 21.52 -5.61
CA ARG A 274 17.67 20.24 -6.32
C ARG A 274 16.22 19.89 -6.66
N MET A 275 15.22 20.62 -6.17
CA MET A 275 13.82 20.32 -6.45
C MET A 275 13.48 20.37 -7.95
N LEU A 276 14.16 21.22 -8.73
CA LEU A 276 13.97 21.32 -10.18
C LEU A 276 14.89 20.40 -11.00
N SER A 277 15.75 19.62 -10.34
CA SER A 277 16.69 18.68 -10.97
C SER A 277 16.00 17.34 -11.32
N PRO A 278 16.73 16.35 -11.90
CA PRO A 278 16.23 14.99 -12.05
C PRO A 278 15.76 14.32 -10.76
N ALA A 279 16.16 14.85 -9.59
CA ALA A 279 15.72 14.35 -8.30
C ALA A 279 14.31 14.86 -7.87
N ALA A 280 13.62 15.66 -8.68
CA ALA A 280 12.28 16.18 -8.40
C ALA A 280 11.29 15.14 -7.84
N PRO A 281 11.19 13.89 -8.36
CA PRO A 281 10.30 12.89 -7.80
C PRO A 281 10.60 12.56 -6.33
N ALA A 282 11.88 12.59 -5.90
CA ALA A 282 12.22 12.31 -4.50
C ALA A 282 11.69 13.39 -3.55
N TYR A 283 11.77 14.66 -3.95
CA TYR A 283 11.20 15.77 -3.16
C TYR A 283 9.68 15.77 -3.17
N ALA A 284 9.10 15.55 -4.33
CA ALA A 284 7.65 15.47 -4.48
C ALA A 284 7.06 14.33 -3.62
N MET A 285 7.68 13.14 -3.62
CA MET A 285 7.26 12.02 -2.79
C MET A 285 7.47 12.28 -1.30
N ALA A 286 8.55 12.97 -0.91
CA ALA A 286 8.73 13.41 0.48
C ALA A 286 7.62 14.39 0.92
N ILE A 287 7.19 15.31 0.05
CA ILE A 287 6.01 16.16 0.29
C ILE A 287 4.74 15.31 0.34
N GLY A 288 4.58 14.35 -0.58
CA GLY A 288 3.47 13.40 -0.55
C GLY A 288 3.38 12.62 0.76
N SER A 289 4.52 12.23 1.35
CA SER A 289 4.54 11.59 2.67
C SER A 289 4.04 12.51 3.78
N LEU A 290 4.33 13.82 3.71
CA LEU A 290 3.79 14.81 4.63
C LEU A 290 2.28 14.97 4.44
N VAL A 291 1.79 15.02 3.19
CA VAL A 291 0.35 15.04 2.89
C VAL A 291 -0.33 13.81 3.47
N PHE A 292 0.28 12.62 3.32
CA PHE A 292 -0.24 11.38 3.91
C PHE A 292 -0.38 11.49 5.43
N VAL A 293 0.68 11.95 6.10
CA VAL A 293 0.68 12.10 7.56
C VAL A 293 -0.38 13.11 8.01
N VAL A 294 -0.52 14.25 7.32
CA VAL A 294 -1.53 15.26 7.65
C VAL A 294 -2.95 14.71 7.49
N LEU A 295 -3.26 14.07 6.35
CA LEU A 295 -4.59 13.51 6.10
C LEU A 295 -4.94 12.39 7.09
N THR A 296 -3.97 11.50 7.38
CA THR A 296 -4.18 10.40 8.33
C THR A 296 -4.31 10.91 9.76
N THR A 297 -3.51 11.89 10.17
CA THR A 297 -3.62 12.52 11.49
C THR A 297 -5.01 13.18 11.64
N TRP A 298 -5.46 13.89 10.63
CA TRP A 298 -6.79 14.52 10.62
C TRP A 298 -7.91 13.50 10.83
N SER A 299 -7.84 12.37 10.14
CA SER A 299 -8.93 11.37 10.14
C SER A 299 -8.81 10.31 11.25
N ARG A 300 -7.65 10.14 11.91
CA ARG A 300 -7.36 8.99 12.78
C ARG A 300 -6.74 9.33 14.14
N SER A 301 -6.45 10.60 14.43
CA SER A 301 -5.80 10.96 15.71
C SER A 301 -6.68 10.68 16.93
N SER A 302 -7.99 10.62 16.78
CA SER A 302 -8.94 10.20 17.81
C SER A 302 -8.80 8.73 18.24
N LEU A 303 -8.18 7.87 17.39
CA LEU A 303 -7.91 6.47 17.75
C LEU A 303 -6.74 6.31 18.76
N GLY A 304 -6.11 7.41 19.17
CA GLY A 304 -5.02 7.42 20.14
C GLY A 304 -3.63 7.23 19.52
N LEU A 305 -2.59 7.59 20.29
CA LEU A 305 -1.22 7.64 19.81
C LEU A 305 -0.68 6.27 19.34
N SER A 306 -1.13 5.17 19.93
CA SER A 306 -0.72 3.81 19.55
C SER A 306 -1.07 3.48 18.08
N ALA A 307 -2.19 4.00 17.59
CA ALA A 307 -2.62 3.81 16.20
C ALA A 307 -1.70 4.51 15.18
N SER A 308 -0.93 5.54 15.58
CA SER A 308 -0.03 6.27 14.68
C SER A 308 1.08 5.38 14.09
N ALA A 309 1.49 4.33 14.82
CA ALA A 309 2.51 3.38 14.41
C ALA A 309 1.94 2.10 13.76
N ALA A 310 0.68 2.11 13.30
CA ALA A 310 0.08 0.97 12.61
C ALA A 310 0.89 0.59 11.36
N GLN A 311 0.98 -0.71 11.08
CA GLN A 311 1.82 -1.23 10.00
C GLN A 311 1.40 -0.69 8.63
N ARG A 312 0.09 -0.55 8.39
CA ARG A 312 -0.46 0.01 7.15
C ARG A 312 -0.03 1.45 6.88
N TYR A 313 0.15 2.27 7.92
CA TYR A 313 0.66 3.64 7.75
C TYR A 313 2.17 3.66 7.55
N ALA A 314 2.89 2.78 8.25
CA ALA A 314 4.32 2.60 8.09
C ALA A 314 4.70 2.27 6.65
N TYR A 315 3.95 1.37 6.01
CA TYR A 315 4.16 0.97 4.63
C TYR A 315 4.17 2.17 3.67
N VAL A 316 3.13 3.01 3.70
CA VAL A 316 3.00 4.17 2.82
C VAL A 316 4.11 5.21 3.11
N THR A 317 4.41 5.45 4.40
CA THR A 317 5.47 6.37 4.82
C THR A 317 6.83 5.91 4.29
N VAL A 318 7.16 4.62 4.42
CA VAL A 318 8.41 4.04 3.89
C VAL A 318 8.50 4.18 2.37
N VAL A 319 7.46 3.81 1.64
CA VAL A 319 7.44 3.89 0.17
C VAL A 319 7.62 5.32 -0.32
N LEU A 320 6.92 6.29 0.27
CA LEU A 320 6.99 7.70 -0.16
C LEU A 320 8.32 8.36 0.19
N THR A 321 9.00 7.93 1.24
CA THR A 321 10.31 8.48 1.64
C THR A 321 11.50 7.73 1.03
N LEU A 322 11.26 6.57 0.42
CA LEU A 322 12.28 5.69 -0.12
C LEU A 322 13.26 6.38 -1.10
N PRO A 323 12.82 7.22 -2.07
CA PRO A 323 13.74 7.88 -3.00
C PRO A 323 14.69 8.86 -2.31
N ALA A 324 14.24 9.56 -1.27
CA ALA A 324 15.08 10.46 -0.48
C ALA A 324 16.17 9.67 0.25
N PHE A 325 15.83 8.56 0.91
CA PHE A 325 16.81 7.68 1.56
C PHE A 325 17.77 7.06 0.56
N GLY A 326 17.29 6.66 -0.62
CA GLY A 326 18.13 6.15 -1.69
C GLY A 326 19.21 7.16 -2.12
N ILE A 327 18.86 8.44 -2.26
CA ILE A 327 19.82 9.53 -2.57
C ILE A 327 20.82 9.70 -1.43
N MET A 328 20.36 9.75 -0.17
CA MET A 328 21.23 9.91 1.00
C MET A 328 22.23 8.74 1.13
N LEU A 329 21.76 7.50 0.99
CA LEU A 329 22.60 6.31 1.02
C LEU A 329 23.61 6.31 -0.14
N SER A 330 23.19 6.67 -1.34
CA SER A 330 24.10 6.76 -2.49
C SER A 330 25.23 7.76 -2.27
N TRP A 331 24.93 8.88 -1.59
CA TRP A 331 25.94 9.86 -1.21
C TRP A 331 26.92 9.33 -0.16
N VAL A 332 26.47 8.53 0.81
CA VAL A 332 27.34 7.86 1.80
C VAL A 332 28.27 6.86 1.10
N LEU A 333 27.71 6.04 0.19
CA LEU A 333 28.49 5.05 -0.55
C LEU A 333 29.60 5.67 -1.42
N ALA A 334 29.36 6.86 -1.96
CA ALA A 334 30.33 7.56 -2.78
C ALA A 334 31.59 8.00 -2.03
N ARG A 335 31.59 7.94 -0.69
CA ARG A 335 32.72 8.42 0.15
C ARG A 335 33.88 7.43 0.24
N SER A 336 33.59 6.12 0.35
CA SER A 336 34.63 5.10 0.38
C SER A 336 34.08 3.70 0.11
N ARG A 337 35.00 2.78 -0.28
CA ARG A 337 34.66 1.37 -0.45
C ARG A 337 34.19 0.72 0.85
N LEU A 338 34.78 1.13 1.97
CA LEU A 338 34.36 0.62 3.30
C LEU A 338 32.89 0.92 3.56
N TRP A 339 32.46 2.18 3.38
CA TRP A 339 31.05 2.55 3.51
C TRP A 339 30.13 1.78 2.56
N SER A 340 30.58 1.52 1.33
CA SER A 340 29.81 0.73 0.37
C SER A 340 29.58 -0.69 0.86
N VAL A 341 30.61 -1.36 1.35
CA VAL A 341 30.49 -2.72 1.90
C VAL A 341 29.64 -2.72 3.17
N THR A 342 29.88 -1.80 4.09
CA THR A 342 29.13 -1.72 5.36
C THR A 342 27.63 -1.53 5.11
N VAL A 343 27.24 -0.55 4.30
CA VAL A 343 25.81 -0.28 3.99
C VAL A 343 25.17 -1.46 3.27
N ALA A 344 25.86 -2.07 2.29
CA ALA A 344 25.33 -3.24 1.59
C ALA A 344 25.11 -4.42 2.55
N THR A 345 26.09 -4.70 3.44
CA THR A 345 25.96 -5.75 4.45
C THR A 345 24.82 -5.48 5.40
N LEU A 346 24.69 -4.24 5.93
CA LEU A 346 23.60 -3.86 6.81
C LEU A 346 22.23 -4.01 6.15
N LEU A 347 22.09 -3.64 4.86
CA LEU A 347 20.84 -3.82 4.11
C LEU A 347 20.51 -5.31 3.92
N VAL A 348 21.49 -6.16 3.61
CA VAL A 348 21.28 -7.60 3.46
C VAL A 348 20.85 -8.23 4.79
N VAL A 349 21.52 -7.89 5.89
CA VAL A 349 21.15 -8.36 7.24
C VAL A 349 19.74 -7.90 7.60
N LEU A 350 19.43 -6.63 7.30
CA LEU A 350 18.10 -6.05 7.55
C LEU A 350 17.02 -6.77 6.73
N ILE A 351 17.26 -7.08 5.46
CA ILE A 351 16.33 -7.86 4.62
C ILE A 351 16.08 -9.24 5.26
N GLY A 352 17.13 -9.96 5.67
CA GLY A 352 16.98 -11.25 6.34
C GLY A 352 16.13 -11.15 7.63
N TYR A 353 16.38 -10.12 8.45
CA TYR A 353 15.58 -9.86 9.64
C TYR A 353 14.11 -9.56 9.29
N LYS A 354 13.83 -8.82 8.21
CA LYS A 354 12.46 -8.50 7.79
C LYS A 354 11.70 -9.71 7.26
N VAL A 355 12.37 -10.64 6.59
CA VAL A 355 11.78 -11.93 6.19
C VAL A 355 11.41 -12.76 7.42
N MET A 356 12.28 -12.82 8.41
CA MET A 356 11.99 -13.52 9.67
C MET A 356 10.77 -12.88 10.37
N LEU A 357 10.74 -11.55 10.47
CA LEU A 357 9.61 -10.84 11.09
C LEU A 357 8.30 -11.10 10.32
N LEU A 358 8.35 -11.09 8.97
CA LEU A 358 7.18 -11.39 8.14
C LEU A 358 6.65 -12.81 8.41
N ALA A 359 7.55 -13.79 8.57
CA ALA A 359 7.16 -15.17 8.87
C ALA A 359 6.57 -15.32 10.28
N VAL A 360 7.11 -14.61 11.27
CA VAL A 360 6.57 -14.60 12.64
C VAL A 360 5.19 -13.96 12.66
N ASP A 361 5.03 -12.79 12.03
CA ASP A 361 3.74 -12.10 11.97
C ASP A 361 2.69 -12.94 11.23
N ALA A 362 3.09 -13.65 10.16
CA ALA A 362 2.20 -14.54 9.42
C ALA A 362 1.69 -15.70 10.30
N GLY A 363 2.54 -16.26 11.17
CA GLY A 363 2.11 -17.29 12.11
C GLY A 363 1.08 -16.77 13.11
N VAL A 364 1.36 -15.62 13.73
CA VAL A 364 0.44 -14.97 14.68
C VAL A 364 -0.90 -14.63 14.03
N GLN A 365 -0.87 -14.12 12.80
CA GLN A 365 -2.08 -13.77 12.07
C GLN A 365 -2.87 -15.02 11.68
N ALA A 366 -2.23 -16.08 11.19
CA ALA A 366 -2.88 -17.34 10.83
C ALA A 366 -3.58 -18.01 12.02
N GLU A 367 -2.99 -17.95 13.22
CA GLU A 367 -3.65 -18.45 14.45
C GLU A 367 -4.93 -17.68 14.77
N ARG A 368 -4.92 -16.36 14.65
CA ARG A 368 -6.08 -15.50 14.86
C ARG A 368 -7.19 -15.78 13.84
N GLU A 369 -6.80 -15.88 12.57
CA GLU A 369 -7.72 -16.15 11.46
C GLU A 369 -8.31 -17.57 11.54
N ALA A 370 -7.54 -18.55 12.00
CA ALA A 370 -8.05 -19.90 12.26
C ALA A 370 -9.15 -19.91 13.34
N GLY A 371 -8.98 -19.12 14.40
CA GLY A 371 -10.02 -18.95 15.44
C GLY A 371 -11.30 -18.31 14.89
N SER A 372 -11.17 -17.23 14.12
CA SER A 372 -12.31 -16.58 13.44
C SER A 372 -12.99 -17.53 12.46
N ARG A 373 -12.22 -18.27 11.64
CA ARG A 373 -12.75 -19.27 10.72
C ARG A 373 -13.57 -20.34 11.43
N GLN A 374 -13.06 -20.88 12.54
CA GLN A 374 -13.79 -21.88 13.30
C GLN A 374 -15.11 -21.33 13.83
N LEU A 375 -15.14 -20.10 14.33
CA LEU A 375 -16.35 -19.45 14.80
C LEU A 375 -17.37 -19.25 13.67
N ILE A 376 -16.90 -18.76 12.50
CA ILE A 376 -17.74 -18.55 11.32
C ILE A 376 -18.34 -19.87 10.84
N LEU A 377 -17.56 -20.95 10.74
CA LEU A 377 -18.05 -22.26 10.29
C LEU A 377 -19.04 -22.86 11.31
N SER A 378 -18.77 -22.75 12.61
CA SER A 378 -19.73 -23.19 13.64
C SER A 378 -21.04 -22.38 13.65
N THR A 379 -20.97 -21.11 13.24
CA THR A 379 -22.16 -20.26 13.06
C THR A 379 -22.93 -20.70 11.80
N LEU A 380 -22.23 -21.08 10.72
CA LEU A 380 -22.86 -21.66 9.53
C LEU A 380 -23.63 -22.94 9.90
N ASP A 381 -23.04 -23.87 10.66
CA ASP A 381 -23.72 -25.09 11.09
C ASP A 381 -25.03 -24.77 11.83
N ARG A 382 -25.00 -23.81 12.76
CA ARG A 382 -26.21 -23.38 13.50
C ARG A 382 -27.24 -22.73 12.58
N VAL A 383 -26.82 -21.94 11.59
CA VAL A 383 -27.72 -21.33 10.60
C VAL A 383 -28.38 -22.41 9.74
N LEU A 384 -27.65 -23.47 9.37
CA LEU A 384 -28.18 -24.59 8.60
C LEU A 384 -29.19 -25.43 9.42
N GLU A 385 -28.98 -25.56 10.76
CA GLU A 385 -29.94 -26.22 11.65
C GLU A 385 -31.18 -25.37 11.87
N HIS A 386 -31.07 -24.04 11.85
CA HIS A 386 -32.14 -23.09 12.15
C HIS A 386 -32.27 -21.99 11.10
N PRO A 387 -32.59 -22.34 9.82
CA PRO A 387 -32.50 -21.41 8.68
C PRO A 387 -33.55 -20.27 8.68
N HIS A 388 -34.50 -20.32 9.62
CA HIS A 388 -35.54 -19.29 9.79
C HIS A 388 -35.43 -18.50 11.09
N ASP A 389 -34.35 -18.68 11.86
CA ASP A 389 -34.10 -17.88 13.07
C ASP A 389 -33.63 -16.49 12.69
N ALA A 390 -34.53 -15.50 12.78
CA ALA A 390 -34.26 -14.12 12.41
C ALA A 390 -33.14 -13.49 13.27
N ALA A 391 -33.02 -13.88 14.55
CA ALA A 391 -31.98 -13.37 15.42
C ALA A 391 -30.60 -13.89 14.99
N LEU A 392 -30.50 -15.17 14.65
CA LEU A 392 -29.28 -15.80 14.16
C LEU A 392 -28.86 -15.25 12.77
N LEU A 393 -29.83 -15.08 11.88
CA LEU A 393 -29.58 -14.56 10.51
C LEU A 393 -29.12 -13.10 10.48
N SER A 394 -29.56 -12.27 11.46
CA SER A 394 -29.18 -10.86 11.54
C SER A 394 -27.93 -10.61 12.38
N ALA A 395 -27.45 -11.61 13.12
CA ALA A 395 -26.25 -11.48 13.94
C ALA A 395 -24.96 -11.62 13.12
N PRO A 396 -23.89 -10.88 13.48
CA PRO A 396 -22.57 -11.14 12.93
C PRO A 396 -22.07 -12.56 13.23
N ALA A 397 -21.50 -13.21 12.23
CA ALA A 397 -20.93 -14.56 12.36
C ALA A 397 -19.72 -14.59 13.32
N ASP A 398 -18.92 -13.54 13.31
CA ASP A 398 -17.85 -13.27 14.27
C ASP A 398 -17.87 -11.77 14.64
N PRO A 399 -18.49 -11.41 15.78
CA PRO A 399 -18.63 -10.00 16.18
C PRO A 399 -17.30 -9.28 16.43
N THR A 400 -16.23 -10.03 16.70
CA THR A 400 -14.93 -9.44 17.08
C THR A 400 -14.08 -9.11 15.85
N TRP A 401 -14.02 -10.04 14.90
CA TRP A 401 -13.07 -9.95 13.80
C TRP A 401 -13.71 -9.87 12.41
N SER A 402 -15.00 -10.18 12.30
CA SER A 402 -15.73 -10.18 11.02
C SER A 402 -17.16 -9.66 11.21
N PRO A 403 -17.33 -8.44 11.77
CA PRO A 403 -18.65 -7.91 12.11
C PRO A 403 -19.56 -7.68 10.91
N ASP A 404 -18.97 -7.52 9.71
CA ASP A 404 -19.70 -7.29 8.46
C ASP A 404 -20.27 -8.59 7.85
N LEU A 405 -19.91 -9.77 8.36
CA LEU A 405 -20.42 -11.05 7.87
C LEU A 405 -21.60 -11.51 8.73
N LEU A 406 -22.80 -11.48 8.16
CA LEU A 406 -24.04 -11.88 8.87
C LEU A 406 -24.36 -13.37 8.68
N GLY A 407 -25.15 -13.95 9.58
CA GLY A 407 -25.67 -15.31 9.45
C GLY A 407 -26.45 -15.52 8.14
N SER A 408 -27.20 -14.52 7.67
CA SER A 408 -27.88 -14.55 6.39
C SER A 408 -26.94 -14.60 5.18
N ASP A 409 -25.74 -14.04 5.30
CA ASP A 409 -24.72 -14.12 4.25
C ASP A 409 -24.11 -15.50 4.19
N LEU A 410 -23.88 -16.14 5.36
CA LEU A 410 -23.39 -17.52 5.41
C LEU A 410 -24.32 -18.47 4.67
N LEU A 411 -25.64 -18.30 4.87
CA LEU A 411 -26.63 -19.11 4.16
C LEU A 411 -26.56 -18.91 2.65
N LYS A 412 -26.48 -17.65 2.17
CA LYS A 412 -26.34 -17.33 0.74
C LYS A 412 -25.06 -17.90 0.15
N LEU A 413 -23.90 -17.75 0.85
CA LEU A 413 -22.62 -18.28 0.40
C LEU A 413 -22.61 -19.82 0.35
N TYR A 414 -23.30 -20.47 1.29
CA TYR A 414 -23.46 -21.92 1.29
C TYR A 414 -24.34 -22.39 0.13
N ASP A 415 -25.51 -21.76 -0.07
CA ASP A 415 -26.44 -22.10 -1.15
C ASP A 415 -25.82 -21.87 -2.54
N ALA A 416 -24.96 -20.84 -2.69
CA ALA A 416 -24.17 -20.60 -3.90
C ALA A 416 -23.00 -21.58 -4.07
N GLY A 417 -22.68 -22.40 -3.05
CA GLY A 417 -21.53 -23.31 -3.08
C GLY A 417 -20.17 -22.63 -2.94
N GLU A 418 -20.15 -21.35 -2.53
CA GLU A 418 -18.95 -20.52 -2.39
C GLU A 418 -18.25 -20.75 -1.05
N LEU A 419 -19.01 -21.11 0.00
CA LEU A 419 -18.50 -21.48 1.34
C LEU A 419 -19.04 -22.85 1.71
N ARG A 420 -18.17 -23.71 2.25
CA ARG A 420 -18.53 -25.05 2.75
C ARG A 420 -18.00 -25.23 4.17
N PRO A 421 -18.74 -26.00 5.05
CA PRO A 421 -18.27 -26.38 6.38
C PRO A 421 -16.92 -27.10 6.37
#